data_036882fd5db450abaf61751d2433e1c5
#
_entry.id   036882fd5db450abaf61751d2433e1c5
#
_cell.length_a   1.000
_cell.length_b   1.000
_cell.length_c   1.000
_cell.angle_alpha   90.00
_cell.angle_beta   90.00
_cell.angle_gamma   90.00
#
_symmetry.space_group_name_H-M   'P 1'
#
loop_
_entity.id
_entity.type
_entity.pdbx_description
1 polymer ?
#
loop_
_entity_poly.entity_id
_entity_poly.type
_entity_poly.pdbx_seq_one_letter_code
_entity_poly.pdbx_strand_id
1 'polypeptide(L)'
;MNQEIQDDEVTIDLMELFSALWAKKTIIILSAVFMALVAFVGTKMFVTPKYTSVTKLFVMAKNDDTSASATYADLQTGSMLTKDYMELVKSRPVLEKTISKLKLDVTPEELAGMITTETPTDTRIMSISVTDNDPKEAKQIADTLRKAVSVQITEIMNADSVNTVEEGNLPTSPSSPNVKKNIMLGALLGLVISMGFIVLISILDDTVKTPEDVEKYLGLNVLTSIPIQEGSNAPKRAKQQRESRNAVKSRR
;
A
#
# COMPACT_ATOMS: atom_id res chain seq x y z
N MET A 1 -9.51 -26.01 56.48
CA MET A 1 -9.24 -24.59 56.17
C MET A 1 -8.59 -24.57 54.81
N ASN A 2 -9.44 -24.61 53.77
CA ASN A 2 -8.95 -24.47 52.38
C ASN A 2 -9.00 -22.98 52.04
N GLN A 3 -7.83 -22.38 51.94
CA GLN A 3 -7.71 -21.10 51.28
C GLN A 3 -7.85 -21.36 49.78
N GLU A 4 -9.00 -21.03 49.22
CA GLU A 4 -9.15 -20.83 47.79
C GLU A 4 -8.24 -19.66 47.42
N ILE A 5 -7.19 -19.97 46.69
CA ILE A 5 -6.40 -18.98 45.97
C ILE A 5 -7.38 -18.46 44.92
N GLN A 6 -7.96 -17.28 45.18
CA GLN A 6 -8.60 -16.51 44.12
C GLN A 6 -7.46 -16.12 43.13
N ASP A 7 -7.38 -16.86 42.05
CA ASP A 7 -6.68 -16.38 40.89
C ASP A 7 -7.37 -15.06 40.48
N ASP A 8 -6.68 -13.94 40.66
CA ASP A 8 -7.06 -12.65 40.10
C ASP A 8 -7.05 -12.77 38.58
N GLU A 9 -8.07 -13.39 38.00
CA GLU A 9 -8.32 -13.35 36.58
C GLU A 9 -8.58 -11.89 36.22
N VAL A 10 -7.60 -11.27 35.57
CA VAL A 10 -7.74 -9.95 34.94
C VAL A 10 -8.81 -10.07 33.87
N THR A 11 -10.06 -9.91 34.25
CA THR A 11 -11.17 -9.87 33.28
C THR A 11 -11.10 -8.56 32.52
N ILE A 12 -10.52 -8.63 31.32
CA ILE A 12 -10.46 -7.48 30.41
C ILE A 12 -11.89 -7.20 29.92
N ASP A 13 -12.48 -6.11 30.38
CA ASP A 13 -13.79 -5.67 29.90
C ASP A 13 -13.65 -5.02 28.52
N LEU A 14 -14.14 -5.74 27.50
CA LEU A 14 -14.12 -5.27 26.11
C LEU A 14 -14.90 -3.95 25.92
N MET A 15 -15.92 -3.72 26.74
CA MET A 15 -16.73 -2.50 26.68
C MET A 15 -15.93 -1.29 27.21
N GLU A 16 -15.16 -1.51 28.26
CA GLU A 16 -14.25 -0.49 28.81
C GLU A 16 -13.15 -0.12 27.81
N LEU A 17 -12.52 -1.10 27.18
CA LEU A 17 -11.54 -0.87 26.11
C LEU A 17 -12.16 -0.10 24.93
N PHE A 18 -13.38 -0.45 24.54
CA PHE A 18 -14.06 0.27 23.45
C PHE A 18 -14.35 1.71 23.84
N SER A 19 -14.80 1.95 25.07
CA SER A 19 -15.05 3.31 25.59
C SER A 19 -13.76 4.14 25.64
N ALA A 20 -12.65 3.55 26.07
CA ALA A 20 -11.33 4.19 26.10
C ALA A 20 -10.82 4.57 24.70
N LEU A 21 -11.01 3.68 23.72
CA LEU A 21 -10.69 3.96 22.31
C LEU A 21 -11.56 5.10 21.76
N TRP A 22 -12.87 5.07 22.05
CA TRP A 22 -13.80 6.10 21.61
C TRP A 22 -13.50 7.48 22.21
N ALA A 23 -13.18 7.52 23.50
CA ALA A 23 -12.78 8.75 24.20
C ALA A 23 -11.51 9.39 23.60
N LYS A 24 -10.57 8.55 23.12
CA LYS A 24 -9.29 9.00 22.56
C LYS A 24 -9.25 9.00 21.02
N LYS A 25 -10.42 8.91 20.34
CA LYS A 25 -10.52 8.88 18.86
C LYS A 25 -9.74 9.98 18.14
N THR A 26 -9.65 11.18 18.73
CA THR A 26 -8.90 12.30 18.16
C THR A 26 -7.41 12.00 18.08
N ILE A 27 -6.84 11.34 19.09
CA ILE A 27 -5.44 10.94 19.12
C ILE A 27 -5.19 9.86 18.06
N ILE A 28 -6.11 8.91 17.91
CA ILE A 28 -6.03 7.85 16.90
C ILE A 28 -6.01 8.45 15.49
N ILE A 29 -6.94 9.36 15.20
CA ILE A 29 -7.03 10.02 13.89
C ILE A 29 -5.76 10.87 13.64
N LEU A 30 -5.31 11.62 14.63
CA LEU A 30 -4.11 12.46 14.49
C LEU A 30 -2.86 11.62 14.24
N SER A 31 -2.72 10.48 14.93
CA SER A 31 -1.62 9.52 14.70
C SER A 31 -1.67 8.92 13.31
N ALA A 32 -2.86 8.54 12.83
CA ALA A 32 -3.02 8.01 11.48
C ALA A 32 -2.63 9.05 10.40
N VAL A 33 -3.06 10.30 10.57
CA VAL A 33 -2.70 11.41 9.66
C VAL A 33 -1.21 11.69 9.72
N PHE A 34 -0.61 11.71 10.91
CA PHE A 34 0.83 11.91 11.08
C PHE A 34 1.64 10.82 10.36
N MET A 35 1.30 9.54 10.58
CA MET A 35 1.97 8.42 9.92
C MET A 35 1.76 8.41 8.39
N ALA A 36 0.58 8.83 7.93
CA ALA A 36 0.32 9.03 6.49
C ALA A 36 1.22 10.11 5.89
N LEU A 37 1.44 11.22 6.59
CA LEU A 37 2.36 12.28 6.17
C LEU A 37 3.81 11.80 6.16
N VAL A 38 4.24 11.07 7.19
CA VAL A 38 5.59 10.47 7.23
C VAL A 38 5.79 9.51 6.06
N ALA A 39 4.80 8.65 5.77
CA ALA A 39 4.84 7.74 4.63
C ALA A 39 4.88 8.49 3.28
N PHE A 40 4.13 9.58 3.15
CA PHE A 40 4.17 10.43 1.95
C PHE A 40 5.53 11.05 1.72
N VAL A 41 6.08 11.72 2.75
CA VAL A 41 7.39 12.37 2.68
C VAL A 41 8.48 11.34 2.44
N GLY A 42 8.48 10.23 3.18
CA GLY A 42 9.43 9.14 3.01
C GLY A 42 9.40 8.56 1.60
N THR A 43 8.21 8.30 1.05
CA THR A 43 8.07 7.79 -0.31
C THR A 43 8.60 8.77 -1.36
N LYS A 44 8.37 10.05 -1.19
CA LYS A 44 8.83 11.08 -2.15
C LYS A 44 10.32 11.38 -2.07
N MET A 45 10.93 11.28 -0.88
CA MET A 45 12.34 11.65 -0.67
C MET A 45 13.31 10.47 -0.84
N PHE A 46 12.91 9.27 -0.45
CA PHE A 46 13.82 8.12 -0.40
C PHE A 46 13.64 7.13 -1.54
N VAL A 47 12.50 7.17 -2.27
CA VAL A 47 12.26 6.20 -3.34
C VAL A 47 12.38 6.89 -4.70
N THR A 48 13.31 6.41 -5.52
CA THR A 48 13.47 6.89 -6.91
C THR A 48 12.25 6.48 -7.75
N PRO A 49 11.69 7.41 -8.55
CA PRO A 49 10.60 7.07 -9.45
C PRO A 49 11.07 6.11 -10.53
N LYS A 50 10.25 5.10 -10.83
CA LYS A 50 10.48 4.15 -11.91
C LYS A 50 9.38 4.25 -12.95
N TYR A 51 9.76 4.09 -14.21
CA TYR A 51 8.87 4.18 -15.37
C TYR A 51 8.80 2.83 -16.06
N THR A 52 7.61 2.43 -16.46
CA THR A 52 7.41 1.13 -17.13
C THR A 52 6.94 1.35 -18.56
N SER A 53 7.70 0.85 -19.51
CA SER A 53 7.33 0.75 -20.91
C SER A 53 6.82 -0.65 -21.23
N VAL A 54 5.67 -0.74 -21.89
CA VAL A 54 5.02 -2.00 -22.24
C VAL A 54 5.00 -2.16 -23.74
N THR A 55 5.41 -3.31 -24.22
CA THR A 55 5.30 -3.73 -25.63
C THR A 55 4.54 -5.04 -25.72
N LYS A 56 3.83 -5.28 -26.85
CA LYS A 56 3.02 -6.49 -27.03
C LYS A 56 3.36 -7.19 -28.32
N LEU A 57 3.49 -8.50 -28.23
CA LEU A 57 3.75 -9.42 -29.34
C LEU A 57 2.60 -10.39 -29.47
N PHE A 58 2.25 -10.72 -30.70
CA PHE A 58 1.35 -11.82 -31.05
C PHE A 58 2.15 -12.92 -31.72
N VAL A 59 2.07 -14.13 -31.18
CA VAL A 59 2.80 -15.27 -31.71
C VAL A 59 1.84 -16.19 -32.47
N MET A 60 2.13 -16.41 -33.74
CA MET A 60 1.41 -17.39 -34.56
C MET A 60 2.15 -18.73 -34.52
N ALA A 61 1.46 -19.80 -34.16
CA ALA A 61 1.95 -21.12 -34.39
C ALA A 61 1.82 -21.44 -35.90
N LYS A 62 2.83 -22.10 -36.47
CA LYS A 62 2.77 -22.58 -37.83
C LYS A 62 1.72 -23.70 -37.92
N ASN A 63 0.61 -23.43 -38.57
CA ASN A 63 -0.35 -24.47 -38.95
C ASN A 63 -0.03 -24.85 -40.40
N ASP A 64 0.49 -26.06 -40.60
CA ASP A 64 0.75 -26.63 -41.94
C ASP A 64 -0.52 -27.01 -42.71
N ASP A 65 -1.72 -26.88 -42.10
CA ASP A 65 -2.97 -27.26 -42.74
C ASP A 65 -3.94 -26.08 -42.93
N THR A 66 -4.39 -25.95 -44.15
CA THR A 66 -5.34 -24.97 -44.70
C THR A 66 -6.78 -25.08 -44.17
N SER A 67 -6.98 -25.54 -42.95
CA SER A 67 -8.32 -25.67 -42.35
C SER A 67 -8.70 -24.39 -41.60
N ALA A 68 -9.63 -23.65 -42.16
CA ALA A 68 -10.11 -22.34 -41.68
C ALA A 68 -10.90 -22.38 -40.36
N SER A 69 -10.87 -23.46 -39.60
CA SER A 69 -11.56 -23.57 -38.31
C SER A 69 -10.52 -23.82 -37.21
N ALA A 70 -10.13 -22.72 -36.52
CA ALA A 70 -9.36 -22.84 -35.30
C ALA A 70 -10.15 -23.64 -34.26
N THR A 71 -9.66 -24.81 -33.94
CA THR A 71 -10.26 -25.70 -32.93
C THR A 71 -9.87 -25.17 -31.53
N TYR A 72 -10.71 -25.46 -30.52
CA TYR A 72 -10.41 -25.10 -29.11
C TYR A 72 -9.03 -25.64 -28.65
N ALA A 73 -8.64 -26.82 -29.17
CA ALA A 73 -7.32 -27.42 -28.95
C ALA A 73 -6.18 -26.55 -29.48
N ASP A 74 -6.35 -25.85 -30.61
CA ASP A 74 -5.34 -24.97 -31.21
C ASP A 74 -5.14 -23.69 -30.36
N LEU A 75 -6.24 -23.19 -29.79
CA LEU A 75 -6.19 -22.04 -28.85
C LEU A 75 -5.46 -22.43 -27.58
N GLN A 76 -5.72 -23.59 -27.02
CA GLN A 76 -5.08 -24.08 -25.79
C GLN A 76 -3.59 -24.35 -26.02
N THR A 77 -3.23 -24.97 -27.12
CA THR A 77 -1.84 -25.21 -27.52
C THR A 77 -1.10 -23.88 -27.72
N GLY A 78 -1.71 -22.92 -28.41
CA GLY A 78 -1.14 -21.60 -28.61
C GLY A 78 -0.91 -20.83 -27.29
N SER A 79 -1.80 -20.99 -26.32
CA SER A 79 -1.64 -20.39 -24.98
C SER A 79 -0.49 -21.03 -24.19
N MET A 80 -0.30 -22.36 -24.30
CA MET A 80 0.83 -23.05 -23.68
C MET A 80 2.16 -22.61 -24.30
N LEU A 81 2.24 -22.56 -25.62
CA LEU A 81 3.44 -22.07 -26.33
C LEU A 81 3.80 -20.64 -25.94
N THR A 82 2.82 -19.78 -25.70
CA THR A 82 3.08 -18.39 -25.28
C THR A 82 3.80 -18.32 -23.94
N LYS A 83 3.56 -19.28 -23.02
CA LYS A 83 4.29 -19.39 -21.75
C LYS A 83 5.76 -19.75 -21.97
N ASP A 84 6.04 -20.68 -22.89
CA ASP A 84 7.41 -21.05 -23.22
C ASP A 84 8.15 -19.86 -23.86
N TYR A 85 7.46 -19.07 -24.67
CA TYR A 85 8.02 -17.85 -25.23
C TYR A 85 8.32 -16.76 -24.19
N MET A 86 7.53 -16.67 -23.09
CA MET A 86 7.83 -15.77 -22.01
C MET A 86 9.16 -16.09 -21.30
N GLU A 87 9.51 -17.38 -21.20
CA GLU A 87 10.80 -17.79 -20.66
C GLU A 87 11.96 -17.39 -21.61
N LEU A 88 11.73 -17.45 -22.93
CA LEU A 88 12.73 -17.03 -23.90
C LEU A 88 13.04 -15.53 -23.81
N VAL A 89 12.09 -14.68 -23.38
CA VAL A 89 12.33 -13.25 -23.18
C VAL A 89 13.45 -13.00 -22.19
N LYS A 90 13.51 -13.80 -21.12
CA LYS A 90 14.53 -13.70 -20.06
C LYS A 90 15.75 -14.59 -20.33
N SER A 91 15.80 -15.22 -21.49
CA SER A 91 16.94 -16.07 -21.83
C SER A 91 18.22 -15.23 -22.03
N ARG A 92 19.34 -15.79 -21.61
CA ARG A 92 20.65 -15.12 -21.65
C ARG A 92 21.03 -14.58 -23.03
N PRO A 93 20.82 -15.33 -24.15
CA PRO A 93 21.12 -14.81 -25.48
C PRO A 93 20.33 -13.54 -25.85
N VAL A 94 19.06 -13.46 -25.48
CA VAL A 94 18.19 -12.30 -25.74
C VAL A 94 18.64 -11.10 -24.94
N LEU A 95 18.97 -11.31 -23.66
CA LEU A 95 19.42 -10.26 -22.74
C LEU A 95 20.80 -9.71 -23.20
N GLU A 96 21.77 -10.57 -23.46
CA GLU A 96 23.11 -10.20 -23.94
C GLU A 96 23.05 -9.43 -25.27
N LYS A 97 22.19 -9.86 -26.20
CA LYS A 97 21.95 -9.18 -27.48
C LYS A 97 21.37 -7.78 -27.27
N THR A 98 20.46 -7.63 -26.30
CA THR A 98 19.85 -6.34 -25.94
C THR A 98 20.88 -5.41 -25.29
N ILE A 99 21.63 -5.89 -24.31
CA ILE A 99 22.71 -5.16 -23.63
C ILE A 99 23.75 -4.67 -24.61
N SER A 100 24.26 -5.57 -25.47
CA SER A 100 25.28 -5.23 -26.47
C SER A 100 24.78 -4.16 -27.46
N LYS A 101 23.51 -4.27 -27.89
CA LYS A 101 22.94 -3.36 -28.88
C LYS A 101 22.73 -1.95 -28.34
N LEU A 102 22.32 -1.83 -27.08
CA LEU A 102 22.08 -0.56 -26.41
C LEU A 102 23.31 -0.06 -25.63
N LYS A 103 24.36 -0.90 -25.50
CA LYS A 103 25.57 -0.63 -24.70
C LYS A 103 25.23 -0.29 -23.25
N LEU A 104 24.30 -1.07 -22.66
CA LEU A 104 23.89 -0.89 -21.28
C LEU A 104 25.02 -1.34 -20.34
N ASP A 105 25.20 -0.61 -19.26
CA ASP A 105 26.14 -0.96 -18.18
C ASP A 105 25.42 -1.76 -17.08
N VAL A 106 24.82 -2.88 -17.48
CA VAL A 106 24.09 -3.79 -16.57
C VAL A 106 24.40 -5.24 -16.93
N THR A 107 24.30 -6.11 -15.95
CA THR A 107 24.42 -7.56 -16.16
C THR A 107 23.12 -8.14 -16.75
N PRO A 108 23.15 -9.32 -17.41
CA PRO A 108 21.94 -9.99 -17.85
C PRO A 108 20.94 -10.25 -16.73
N GLU A 109 21.42 -10.57 -15.54
CA GLU A 109 20.59 -10.81 -14.35
C GLU A 109 19.89 -9.54 -13.86
N GLU A 110 20.57 -8.41 -13.89
CA GLU A 110 19.97 -7.10 -13.57
C GLU A 110 18.91 -6.71 -14.59
N LEU A 111 19.22 -6.86 -15.89
CA LEU A 111 18.25 -6.60 -16.95
C LEU A 111 17.03 -7.53 -16.81
N ALA A 112 17.22 -8.81 -16.51
CA ALA A 112 16.11 -9.76 -16.25
C ALA A 112 15.21 -9.30 -15.09
N GLY A 113 15.80 -8.69 -14.05
CA GLY A 113 15.08 -8.09 -12.93
C GLY A 113 14.23 -6.86 -13.30
N MET A 114 14.60 -6.15 -14.37
CA MET A 114 13.85 -5.00 -14.89
C MET A 114 12.68 -5.42 -15.79
N ILE A 115 12.62 -6.70 -16.21
CA ILE A 115 11.66 -7.22 -17.18
C ILE A 115 10.58 -8.04 -16.45
N THR A 116 9.32 -7.69 -16.73
CA THR A 116 8.15 -8.51 -16.37
C THR A 116 7.42 -8.94 -17.62
N THR A 117 7.06 -10.21 -17.70
CA THR A 117 6.31 -10.80 -18.81
C THR A 117 4.96 -11.27 -18.33
N GLU A 118 3.91 -10.97 -19.08
CA GLU A 118 2.54 -11.36 -18.76
C GLU A 118 1.81 -11.81 -20.02
N THR A 119 0.95 -12.83 -19.89
CA THR A 119 0.03 -13.24 -20.94
C THR A 119 -1.38 -13.31 -20.34
N PRO A 120 -2.33 -12.53 -20.90
CA PRO A 120 -3.73 -12.67 -20.50
C PRO A 120 -4.23 -14.09 -20.74
N THR A 121 -5.08 -14.58 -19.85
CA THR A 121 -5.63 -15.94 -19.95
C THR A 121 -6.29 -16.15 -21.32
N ASP A 122 -6.05 -17.31 -21.92
CA ASP A 122 -6.62 -17.75 -23.19
C ASP A 122 -6.30 -16.83 -24.40
N THR A 123 -5.16 -16.15 -24.36
CA THR A 123 -4.69 -15.33 -25.48
C THR A 123 -3.30 -15.77 -25.95
N ARG A 124 -2.96 -15.40 -27.20
CA ARG A 124 -1.63 -15.56 -27.78
C ARG A 124 -0.83 -14.25 -27.75
N ILE A 125 -1.28 -13.29 -26.93
CA ILE A 125 -0.64 -12.01 -26.79
C ILE A 125 0.29 -12.07 -25.59
N MET A 126 1.56 -11.80 -25.81
CA MET A 126 2.57 -11.66 -24.78
C MET A 126 2.87 -10.17 -24.57
N SER A 127 2.72 -9.71 -23.34
CA SER A 127 3.10 -8.37 -22.90
C SER A 127 4.47 -8.42 -22.23
N ILE A 128 5.38 -7.58 -22.67
CA ILE A 128 6.71 -7.41 -22.09
C ILE A 128 6.76 -6.01 -21.50
N SER A 129 6.95 -5.92 -20.20
CA SER A 129 7.05 -4.67 -19.43
C SER A 129 8.50 -4.49 -19.00
N VAL A 130 9.10 -3.36 -19.33
CA VAL A 130 10.45 -2.98 -18.90
C VAL A 130 10.35 -1.78 -17.96
N THR A 131 10.95 -1.91 -16.78
CA THR A 131 10.92 -0.87 -15.75
C THR A 131 12.31 -0.30 -15.53
N ASP A 132 12.45 1.01 -15.72
CA ASP A 132 13.69 1.75 -15.55
C ASP A 132 13.47 3.11 -14.87
N ASN A 133 14.55 3.77 -14.46
CA ASN A 133 14.51 5.11 -13.89
C ASN A 133 14.33 6.20 -14.95
N ASP A 134 14.78 5.95 -16.20
CA ASP A 134 14.58 6.85 -17.35
C ASP A 134 13.46 6.31 -18.25
N PRO A 135 12.39 7.10 -18.50
CA PRO A 135 11.29 6.69 -19.37
C PRO A 135 11.70 6.43 -20.82
N LYS A 136 12.73 7.11 -21.31
CA LYS A 136 13.25 6.89 -22.68
C LYS A 136 14.05 5.61 -22.77
N GLU A 137 14.86 5.33 -21.75
CA GLU A 137 15.65 4.10 -21.66
C GLU A 137 14.75 2.89 -21.52
N ALA A 138 13.72 2.95 -20.67
CA ALA A 138 12.70 1.92 -20.54
C ALA A 138 12.06 1.57 -21.90
N LYS A 139 11.70 2.60 -22.71
CA LYS A 139 11.15 2.39 -24.05
C LYS A 139 12.17 1.77 -25.01
N GLN A 140 13.41 2.26 -25.03
CA GLN A 140 14.45 1.76 -25.92
C GLN A 140 14.78 0.28 -25.61
N ILE A 141 14.86 -0.06 -24.33
CA ILE A 141 15.06 -1.44 -23.88
C ILE A 141 13.88 -2.31 -24.30
N ALA A 142 12.64 -1.88 -24.07
CA ALA A 142 11.44 -2.62 -24.45
C ALA A 142 11.38 -2.90 -25.97
N ASP A 143 11.63 -1.89 -26.80
CA ASP A 143 11.64 -2.02 -28.25
C ASP A 143 12.78 -2.91 -28.77
N THR A 144 13.97 -2.81 -28.17
CA THR A 144 15.13 -3.62 -28.56
C THR A 144 14.97 -5.06 -28.12
N LEU A 145 14.50 -5.27 -26.89
CA LEU A 145 14.18 -6.58 -26.34
C LEU A 145 13.13 -7.30 -27.21
N ARG A 146 12.04 -6.60 -27.55
CA ARG A 146 11.00 -7.12 -28.47
C ARG A 146 11.60 -7.64 -29.77
N LYS A 147 12.48 -6.84 -30.40
CA LYS A 147 13.15 -7.24 -31.66
C LYS A 147 14.05 -8.44 -31.44
N ALA A 148 14.81 -8.49 -30.35
CA ALA A 148 15.68 -9.61 -30.03
C ALA A 148 14.88 -10.90 -29.78
N VAL A 149 13.78 -10.81 -29.04
CA VAL A 149 12.86 -11.93 -28.77
C VAL A 149 12.21 -12.42 -30.05
N SER A 150 11.71 -11.52 -30.91
CA SER A 150 11.09 -11.91 -32.20
C SER A 150 12.06 -12.74 -33.06
N VAL A 151 13.32 -12.30 -33.16
CA VAL A 151 14.35 -13.06 -33.89
C VAL A 151 14.61 -14.42 -33.23
N GLN A 152 14.75 -14.45 -31.92
CA GLN A 152 15.04 -15.68 -31.17
C GLN A 152 13.91 -16.72 -31.29
N ILE A 153 12.66 -16.30 -31.22
CA ILE A 153 11.49 -17.18 -31.41
C ILE A 153 11.49 -17.73 -32.84
N THR A 154 11.73 -16.89 -33.84
CA THR A 154 11.75 -17.33 -35.24
C THR A 154 12.89 -18.31 -35.50
N GLU A 155 14.08 -18.10 -34.91
CA GLU A 155 15.24 -18.99 -35.09
C GLU A 155 15.05 -20.35 -34.38
N ILE A 156 14.49 -20.39 -33.18
CA ILE A 156 14.36 -21.62 -32.39
C ILE A 156 13.15 -22.45 -32.81
N MET A 157 12.01 -21.79 -33.05
CA MET A 157 10.72 -22.48 -33.23
C MET A 157 10.30 -22.63 -34.70
N ASN A 158 11.11 -22.17 -35.67
CA ASN A 158 10.70 -22.11 -37.10
C ASN A 158 9.31 -21.45 -37.27
N ALA A 159 8.99 -20.50 -36.38
CA ALA A 159 7.71 -19.78 -36.45
C ALA A 159 7.70 -18.90 -37.71
N ASP A 160 6.60 -18.89 -38.45
CA ASP A 160 6.51 -18.13 -39.72
C ASP A 160 6.59 -16.61 -39.45
N SER A 161 6.06 -16.15 -38.35
CA SER A 161 6.21 -14.74 -37.95
C SER A 161 5.82 -14.48 -36.49
N VAL A 162 6.51 -13.52 -35.88
CA VAL A 162 6.13 -12.89 -34.61
C VAL A 162 5.68 -11.48 -34.96
N ASN A 163 4.39 -11.22 -34.83
CA ASN A 163 3.83 -9.92 -35.19
C ASN A 163 3.85 -8.96 -33.98
N THR A 164 4.32 -7.75 -34.23
CA THR A 164 4.24 -6.66 -33.25
C THR A 164 2.79 -6.18 -33.18
N VAL A 165 2.17 -6.26 -32.01
CA VAL A 165 0.84 -5.72 -31.76
C VAL A 165 0.97 -4.25 -31.32
N GLU A 166 1.95 -3.98 -30.43
CA GLU A 166 2.17 -2.65 -29.88
C GLU A 166 3.67 -2.44 -29.64
N GLU A 167 4.19 -1.31 -30.08
CA GLU A 167 5.54 -0.89 -29.75
C GLU A 167 5.62 -0.38 -28.32
N GLY A 168 6.85 -0.31 -27.76
CA GLY A 168 7.07 0.23 -26.43
C GLY A 168 6.50 1.65 -26.30
N ASN A 169 5.59 1.83 -25.36
CA ASN A 169 5.04 3.15 -25.06
C ASN A 169 6.07 4.01 -24.30
N LEU A 170 6.04 5.32 -24.51
CA LEU A 170 6.82 6.25 -23.69
C LEU A 170 5.99 6.59 -22.43
N PRO A 171 6.38 6.13 -21.23
CA PRO A 171 5.62 6.41 -20.03
C PRO A 171 5.70 7.88 -19.65
N THR A 172 4.55 8.51 -19.41
CA THR A 172 4.42 9.93 -19.02
C THR A 172 4.35 10.14 -17.52
N SER A 173 4.14 9.08 -16.77
CA SER A 173 4.06 9.11 -15.31
C SER A 173 4.80 7.91 -14.71
N PRO A 174 5.38 8.06 -13.52
CA PRO A 174 6.04 6.95 -12.84
C PRO A 174 5.05 5.85 -12.46
N SER A 175 5.42 4.61 -12.71
CA SER A 175 4.67 3.41 -12.32
C SER A 175 4.92 3.02 -10.86
N SER A 176 6.06 3.40 -10.30
CA SER A 176 6.45 3.13 -8.91
C SER A 176 7.25 4.33 -8.36
N PRO A 177 7.15 4.62 -7.06
CA PRO A 177 6.31 3.99 -6.05
C PRO A 177 4.83 4.39 -6.16
N ASN A 178 3.94 3.50 -5.74
CA ASN A 178 2.53 3.83 -5.63
C ASN A 178 2.27 4.65 -4.35
N VAL A 179 2.38 5.98 -4.47
CA VAL A 179 2.26 6.92 -3.34
C VAL A 179 0.94 6.73 -2.59
N LYS A 180 -0.18 6.51 -3.30
CA LYS A 180 -1.50 6.30 -2.66
C LYS A 180 -1.50 5.05 -1.77
N LYS A 181 -0.93 3.94 -2.27
CA LYS A 181 -0.83 2.69 -1.52
C LYS A 181 0.05 2.84 -0.27
N ASN A 182 1.17 3.55 -0.40
CA ASN A 182 2.10 3.77 0.72
C ASN A 182 1.49 4.68 1.79
N ILE A 183 0.75 5.73 1.41
CA ILE A 183 0.02 6.60 2.34
C ILE A 183 -1.05 5.79 3.10
N MET A 184 -1.82 4.97 2.38
CA MET A 184 -2.86 4.13 2.99
C MET A 184 -2.26 3.13 3.98
N LEU A 185 -1.13 2.51 3.62
CA LEU A 185 -0.42 1.60 4.51
C LEU A 185 0.14 2.32 5.74
N GLY A 186 0.71 3.52 5.55
CA GLY A 186 1.18 4.37 6.64
C GLY A 186 0.06 4.77 7.60
N ALA A 187 -1.09 5.18 7.06
CA ALA A 187 -2.27 5.51 7.88
C ALA A 187 -2.76 4.29 8.70
N LEU A 188 -2.83 3.12 8.07
CA LEU A 188 -3.24 1.88 8.73
C LEU A 188 -2.27 1.49 9.86
N LEU A 189 -0.97 1.60 9.62
CA LEU A 189 0.05 1.37 10.65
C LEU A 189 -0.11 2.36 11.81
N GLY A 190 -0.34 3.64 11.52
CA GLY A 190 -0.60 4.67 12.55
C GLY A 190 -1.83 4.35 13.40
N LEU A 191 -2.91 3.86 12.79
CA LEU A 191 -4.11 3.40 13.52
C LEU A 191 -3.79 2.22 14.45
N VAL A 192 -3.13 1.18 13.93
CA VAL A 192 -2.83 -0.03 14.72
C VAL A 192 -1.91 0.31 15.90
N ILE A 193 -0.84 1.09 15.66
CA ILE A 193 0.10 1.48 16.71
C ILE A 193 -0.60 2.33 17.79
N SER A 194 -1.42 3.31 17.39
CA SER A 194 -2.10 4.18 18.35
C SER A 194 -3.16 3.44 19.17
N MET A 195 -3.92 2.51 18.55
CA MET A 195 -4.85 1.66 19.28
C MET A 195 -4.13 0.76 20.29
N GLY A 196 -3.05 0.09 19.86
CA GLY A 196 -2.24 -0.75 20.74
C GLY A 196 -1.67 0.04 21.92
N PHE A 197 -1.20 1.27 21.68
CA PHE A 197 -0.67 2.14 22.73
C PHE A 197 -1.75 2.60 23.72
N ILE A 198 -2.96 2.92 23.23
CA ILE A 198 -4.09 3.31 24.08
C ILE A 198 -4.54 2.12 24.92
N VAL A 199 -4.65 0.93 24.34
CA VAL A 199 -5.00 -0.31 25.08
C VAL A 199 -3.96 -0.62 26.14
N LEU A 200 -2.66 -0.50 25.80
CA LEU A 200 -1.58 -0.71 26.77
C LEU A 200 -1.67 0.26 27.94
N ILE A 201 -1.91 1.54 27.66
CA ILE A 201 -2.10 2.53 28.73
C ILE A 201 -3.36 2.22 29.56
N SER A 202 -4.44 1.79 28.92
CA SER A 202 -5.70 1.46 29.61
C SER A 202 -5.54 0.26 30.57
N ILE A 203 -4.77 -0.76 30.16
CA ILE A 203 -4.47 -1.91 31.03
C ILE A 203 -3.55 -1.56 32.19
N LEU A 204 -2.65 -0.58 31.99
CA LEU A 204 -1.71 -0.12 33.03
C LEU A 204 -2.29 1.01 33.91
N ASP A 205 -3.51 1.48 33.61
CA ASP A 205 -4.19 2.57 34.34
C ASP A 205 -5.05 2.00 35.47
N ASP A 206 -4.47 1.78 36.63
CA ASP A 206 -5.15 1.31 37.84
C ASP A 206 -5.99 2.40 38.54
N THR A 207 -6.32 3.48 37.84
CA THR A 207 -7.04 4.60 38.44
C THR A 207 -8.53 4.33 38.51
N VAL A 208 -9.08 4.30 39.74
CA VAL A 208 -10.50 4.22 40.00
C VAL A 208 -11.20 5.51 39.56
N LYS A 209 -12.04 5.44 38.51
CA LYS A 209 -12.69 6.61 37.90
C LYS A 209 -14.21 6.62 38.05
N THR A 210 -14.81 5.47 38.24
CA THR A 210 -16.25 5.32 38.28
C THR A 210 -16.73 4.80 39.66
N PRO A 211 -17.97 5.09 40.07
CA PRO A 211 -18.53 4.50 41.26
C PRO A 211 -18.54 2.96 41.25
N GLU A 212 -18.70 2.38 40.06
CA GLU A 212 -18.68 0.94 39.81
C GLU A 212 -17.29 0.35 40.08
N ASP A 213 -16.20 1.10 39.80
CA ASP A 213 -14.84 0.67 40.11
C ASP A 213 -14.63 0.56 41.64
N VAL A 214 -15.19 1.51 42.42
CA VAL A 214 -15.11 1.50 43.87
C VAL A 214 -15.78 0.27 44.44
N GLU A 215 -16.96 -0.11 43.93
CA GLU A 215 -17.68 -1.29 44.34
C GLU A 215 -16.93 -2.57 43.95
N LYS A 216 -16.39 -2.63 42.75
CA LYS A 216 -15.66 -3.79 42.22
C LYS A 216 -14.33 -4.04 42.93
N TYR A 217 -13.53 -2.99 43.15
CA TYR A 217 -12.15 -3.13 43.68
C TYR A 217 -12.08 -3.00 45.21
N LEU A 218 -12.99 -2.24 45.84
CA LEU A 218 -12.97 -2.01 47.27
C LEU A 218 -14.08 -2.76 48.02
N GLY A 219 -15.02 -3.35 47.31
CA GLY A 219 -16.17 -4.06 47.90
C GLY A 219 -17.08 -3.14 48.71
N LEU A 220 -17.05 -1.83 48.47
CA LEU A 220 -17.78 -0.81 49.19
C LEU A 220 -18.93 -0.26 48.33
N ASN A 221 -20.18 -0.37 48.85
CA ASN A 221 -21.32 0.25 48.17
C ASN A 221 -21.20 1.79 48.19
N VAL A 222 -21.22 2.41 47.00
CA VAL A 222 -21.21 3.85 46.84
C VAL A 222 -22.61 4.40 47.16
N LEU A 223 -22.73 5.11 48.26
CA LEU A 223 -24.02 5.66 48.70
C LEU A 223 -24.44 6.92 47.94
N THR A 224 -23.48 7.70 47.49
CA THR A 224 -23.72 8.91 46.69
C THR A 224 -22.43 9.39 45.99
N SER A 225 -22.58 9.94 44.79
CA SER A 225 -21.49 10.63 44.08
C SER A 225 -21.76 12.13 44.05
N ILE A 226 -20.79 12.94 44.51
CA ILE A 226 -20.91 14.39 44.48
C ILE A 226 -20.16 14.85 43.19
N PRO A 227 -20.87 15.31 42.14
CA PRO A 227 -20.23 15.77 40.96
C PRO A 227 -19.44 17.05 41.27
N ILE A 228 -18.15 17.04 40.95
CA ILE A 228 -17.35 18.26 40.99
C ILE A 228 -17.88 19.15 39.87
N GLN A 229 -18.61 20.21 40.21
CA GLN A 229 -18.85 21.28 39.25
C GLN A 229 -17.50 21.92 38.96
N GLU A 230 -16.89 21.62 37.83
CA GLU A 230 -15.84 22.46 37.26
C GLU A 230 -16.42 23.87 37.22
N GLY A 231 -15.88 24.75 38.08
CA GLY A 231 -16.37 26.10 38.22
C GLY A 231 -16.42 26.76 36.86
N SER A 232 -17.64 27.00 36.39
CA SER A 232 -17.88 27.88 35.27
C SER A 232 -16.97 29.09 35.47
N ASN A 233 -15.92 29.17 34.69
CA ASN A 233 -15.03 30.35 34.63
C ASN A 233 -15.92 31.58 34.49
N ALA A 234 -16.14 32.27 35.57
CA ALA A 234 -16.87 33.52 35.61
C ALA A 234 -15.93 34.74 35.56
N PRO A 235 -15.34 35.06 34.39
CA PRO A 235 -14.74 36.38 34.19
C PRO A 235 -15.78 37.45 33.83
N LYS A 236 -17.04 37.05 33.52
CA LYS A 236 -18.08 37.97 33.02
C LYS A 236 -18.67 38.87 34.13
N ARG A 237 -18.82 38.38 35.37
CA ARG A 237 -19.37 39.20 36.48
C ARG A 237 -18.38 40.26 36.98
N ALA A 238 -17.09 40.01 36.97
CA ALA A 238 -16.11 40.98 37.38
C ALA A 238 -15.97 42.14 36.38
N LYS A 239 -16.24 41.89 35.08
CA LYS A 239 -16.20 42.95 34.05
C LYS A 239 -17.41 43.85 34.14
N GLN A 240 -18.62 43.31 34.36
CA GLN A 240 -19.83 44.10 34.54
C GLN A 240 -19.81 44.96 35.81
N GLN A 241 -19.26 44.48 36.93
CA GLN A 241 -19.10 45.30 38.14
C GLN A 241 -18.06 46.43 37.98
N ARG A 242 -17.03 46.25 37.17
CA ARG A 242 -16.10 47.32 36.85
C ARG A 242 -16.71 48.37 35.93
N GLU A 243 -17.49 47.97 34.94
CA GLU A 243 -18.18 48.87 34.03
C GLU A 243 -19.25 49.70 34.74
N SER A 244 -20.06 49.09 35.63
CA SER A 244 -21.03 49.81 36.44
C SER A 244 -20.40 50.80 37.43
N ARG A 245 -19.27 50.49 38.03
CA ARG A 245 -18.51 51.39 38.91
C ARG A 245 -17.90 52.58 38.13
N ASN A 246 -17.44 52.36 36.94
CA ASN A 246 -16.89 53.42 36.10
C ASN A 246 -17.98 54.35 35.55
N ALA A 247 -19.16 53.82 35.24
CA ALA A 247 -20.32 54.61 34.78
C ALA A 247 -20.88 55.52 35.90
N VAL A 248 -20.82 55.11 37.16
CA VAL A 248 -21.22 55.93 38.31
C VAL A 248 -20.18 57.04 38.61
N LYS A 249 -18.89 56.78 38.34
CA LYS A 249 -17.81 57.76 38.61
C LYS A 249 -17.70 58.87 37.55
N SER A 250 -18.27 58.65 36.36
CA SER A 250 -18.30 59.63 35.25
C SER A 250 -19.49 60.61 35.32
N ARG A 251 -20.38 60.43 36.27
CA ARG A 251 -21.60 61.28 36.46
C ARG A 251 -21.47 62.21 37.72
N ARG A 252 -20.35 62.30 38.26
CA ARG A 252 -19.98 63.29 39.28
C ARG A 252 -18.85 64.19 38.71
#